data_f210f43a97dc586e80af9bf59b6d7413
#
_entry.id   f210f43a97dc586e80af9bf59b6d7413
#
_cell.length_a   1.000
_cell.length_b   1.000
_cell.length_c   1.000
_cell.angle_alpha   90.00
_cell.angle_beta   90.00
_cell.angle_gamma   90.00
#
_symmetry.space_group_name_H-M   'P 1'
#
loop_
_entity.id
_entity.type
_entity.pdbx_description
1 polymer ?
#
loop_
_entity_poly.entity_id
_entity_poly.type
_entity_poly.pdbx_seq_one_letter_code
_entity_poly.pdbx_strand_id
1 'polypeptide(L)'
;MLPRAYFVYGVTAMTLILEFTENMKFVGMCVLIVGLLGMGAKLIERWLPGIRKVSTARRVSIIGICAAIATVLHILDFPLLFIAPGFYKLDFSELPVLMCGFYLGPAATVACEGIKILLKLLVKGTSTAFVGDFANFVVGCSFVLPATIWYHAHKSKHGALIGLILGTLSMAILGSAFNAVYLLPKFSQLFELPLSTIIAMGAEINGSIHNVTTFVMLCVAPLNLVKGVTVSVLTMLLYKKVARPLFGLHK
;
A
#
# COMPACT_ATOMS: atom_id res chain seq x y z
N MET A 1 -28.78 -26.17 19.19
CA MET A 1 -29.35 -25.17 20.13
C MET A 1 -28.48 -25.17 21.37
N LEU A 2 -27.49 -24.28 21.45
CA LEU A 2 -26.65 -24.07 22.63
C LEU A 2 -26.47 -22.55 22.80
N PRO A 3 -26.64 -22.02 24.01
CA PRO A 3 -26.75 -20.58 24.23
C PRO A 3 -25.35 -19.94 24.22
N ARG A 4 -25.20 -18.94 23.34
CA ARG A 4 -24.09 -17.97 23.32
C ARG A 4 -24.26 -16.94 24.44
N ALA A 5 -24.00 -17.30 25.66
CA ALA A 5 -24.20 -16.36 26.77
C ALA A 5 -23.21 -16.55 27.93
N TYR A 6 -21.93 -16.84 27.66
CA TYR A 6 -20.92 -16.86 28.72
C TYR A 6 -19.57 -16.31 28.23
N PHE A 7 -19.51 -15.06 27.78
CA PHE A 7 -18.22 -14.39 27.61
C PHE A 7 -18.27 -12.90 27.93
N VAL A 8 -18.79 -12.53 29.05
CA VAL A 8 -18.89 -11.10 29.47
C VAL A 8 -18.48 -10.87 30.92
N TYR A 9 -17.73 -11.69 31.59
CA TYR A 9 -17.17 -11.33 32.91
C TYR A 9 -15.78 -11.93 33.07
N GLY A 10 -14.74 -11.15 32.77
CA GLY A 10 -13.36 -11.53 33.05
C GLY A 10 -12.27 -10.72 32.38
N VAL A 11 -12.62 -9.63 31.73
CA VAL A 11 -11.60 -8.68 31.27
C VAL A 11 -11.10 -7.94 32.50
N THR A 12 -9.98 -8.42 33.09
CA THR A 12 -9.34 -7.73 34.21
C THR A 12 -8.84 -6.36 33.72
N ALA A 13 -8.81 -5.36 34.63
CA ALA A 13 -8.26 -4.03 34.31
C ALA A 13 -6.85 -4.12 33.69
N MET A 14 -6.11 -5.16 34.02
CA MET A 14 -4.78 -5.47 33.47
C MET A 14 -4.83 -5.83 31.98
N THR A 15 -5.79 -6.63 31.53
CA THR A 15 -5.96 -6.98 30.10
C THR A 15 -6.37 -5.75 29.29
N LEU A 16 -7.27 -4.93 29.79
CA LEU A 16 -7.66 -3.67 29.15
C LEU A 16 -6.46 -2.71 29.01
N ILE A 17 -5.63 -2.59 30.05
CA ILE A 17 -4.42 -1.76 30.03
C ILE A 17 -3.41 -2.32 29.00
N LEU A 18 -3.22 -3.64 28.94
CA LEU A 18 -2.33 -4.27 27.97
C LEU A 18 -2.82 -4.07 26.54
N GLU A 19 -4.09 -4.31 26.26
CA GLU A 19 -4.70 -4.06 24.94
C GLU A 19 -4.59 -2.58 24.55
N PHE A 20 -4.87 -1.67 25.49
CA PHE A 20 -4.74 -0.24 25.23
C PHE A 20 -3.28 0.15 24.91
N THR A 21 -2.31 -0.37 25.67
CA THR A 21 -0.88 -0.06 25.44
C THR A 21 -0.37 -0.68 24.13
N GLU A 22 -0.83 -1.87 23.73
CA GLU A 22 -0.48 -2.46 22.42
C GLU A 22 -1.07 -1.68 21.27
N ASN A 23 -2.34 -1.27 21.38
CA ASN A 23 -2.99 -0.42 20.37
C ASN A 23 -2.28 0.94 20.25
N MET A 24 -1.88 1.56 21.38
CA MET A 24 -1.13 2.81 21.35
C MET A 24 0.27 2.65 20.73
N LYS A 25 0.97 1.54 20.99
CA LYS A 25 2.25 1.23 20.33
C LYS A 25 2.07 1.06 18.81
N PHE A 26 1.01 0.37 18.39
CA PHE A 26 0.69 0.21 16.96
C PHE A 26 0.39 1.56 16.31
N VAL A 27 -0.47 2.38 16.90
CA VAL A 27 -0.79 3.72 16.39
C VAL A 27 0.47 4.60 16.35
N GLY A 28 1.28 4.58 17.40
CA GLY A 28 2.55 5.31 17.45
C GLY A 28 3.52 4.90 16.34
N MET A 29 3.63 3.60 16.07
CA MET A 29 4.44 3.07 14.97
C MET A 29 3.89 3.54 13.60
N CYS A 30 2.58 3.50 13.39
CA CYS A 30 1.94 3.97 12.16
C CYS A 30 2.24 5.46 11.93
N VAL A 31 2.02 6.30 12.94
CA VAL A 31 2.30 7.74 12.88
C VAL A 31 3.77 8.02 12.60
N LEU A 32 4.68 7.28 13.25
CA LEU A 32 6.11 7.41 13.03
C LEU A 32 6.50 7.08 11.58
N ILE A 33 6.04 5.95 11.06
CA ILE A 33 6.37 5.52 9.69
C ILE A 33 5.77 6.47 8.66
N VAL A 34 4.51 6.87 8.81
CA VAL A 34 3.87 7.86 7.93
C VAL A 34 4.63 9.19 7.97
N GLY A 35 5.01 9.65 9.17
CA GLY A 35 5.80 10.87 9.36
C GLY A 35 7.19 10.77 8.72
N LEU A 36 7.90 9.66 8.90
CA LEU A 36 9.21 9.43 8.30
C LEU A 36 9.15 9.38 6.77
N LEU A 37 8.17 8.67 6.21
CA LEU A 37 7.98 8.60 4.75
C LEU A 37 7.60 9.97 4.18
N GLY A 38 6.69 10.70 4.82
CA GLY A 38 6.29 12.04 4.40
C GLY A 38 7.42 13.07 4.50
N MET A 39 8.17 13.05 5.60
CA MET A 39 9.32 13.94 5.83
C MET A 39 10.46 13.60 4.88
N GLY A 40 10.79 12.31 4.72
CA GLY A 40 11.81 11.83 3.79
C GLY A 40 11.48 12.21 2.35
N ALA A 41 10.23 11.98 1.91
CA ALA A 41 9.78 12.39 0.58
C ALA A 41 9.91 13.91 0.37
N LYS A 42 9.57 14.72 1.38
CA LYS A 42 9.69 16.19 1.33
C LYS A 42 11.15 16.65 1.33
N LEU A 43 12.03 15.98 2.05
CA LEU A 43 13.46 16.27 2.03
C LEU A 43 14.08 15.93 0.66
N ILE A 44 13.77 14.76 0.13
CA ILE A 44 14.23 14.33 -1.20
C ILE A 44 13.71 15.29 -2.27
N GLU A 45 12.44 15.75 -2.18
CA GLU A 45 11.82 16.71 -3.10
C GLU A 45 12.62 18.02 -3.21
N ARG A 46 13.32 18.43 -2.14
CA ARG A 46 14.18 19.64 -2.17
C ARG A 46 15.41 19.51 -3.05
N TRP A 47 15.90 18.28 -3.24
CA TRP A 47 17.09 17.96 -4.02
C TRP A 47 16.76 17.59 -5.47
N LEU A 48 15.48 17.33 -5.77
CA LEU A 48 15.06 16.92 -7.10
C LEU A 48 14.90 18.11 -8.05
N PRO A 49 15.57 18.11 -9.21
CA PRO A 49 15.33 19.09 -10.24
C PRO A 49 13.94 18.88 -10.85
N GLY A 50 13.27 19.96 -11.20
CA GLY A 50 12.06 19.86 -12.03
C GLY A 50 10.76 19.54 -11.28
N ILE A 51 10.69 19.68 -9.98
CA ILE A 51 9.43 19.66 -9.24
C ILE A 51 8.56 20.85 -9.70
N ARG A 52 7.33 20.55 -10.10
CA ARG A 52 6.41 21.54 -10.64
C ARG A 52 5.88 22.45 -9.53
N LYS A 53 6.17 23.74 -9.63
CA LYS A 53 5.57 24.74 -8.74
C LYS A 53 4.15 25.02 -9.20
N VAL A 54 3.18 24.67 -8.37
CA VAL A 54 1.75 24.95 -8.56
C VAL A 54 1.21 25.65 -7.31
N SER A 55 0.11 26.40 -7.44
CA SER A 55 -0.54 27.00 -6.28
C SER A 55 -1.00 25.92 -5.28
N THR A 56 -1.03 26.27 -4.01
CA THR A 56 -1.45 25.34 -2.93
C THR A 56 -2.85 24.79 -3.18
N ALA A 57 -3.79 25.63 -3.60
CA ALA A 57 -5.16 25.21 -3.92
C ALA A 57 -5.16 24.14 -5.03
N ARG A 58 -4.41 24.35 -6.12
CA ARG A 58 -4.31 23.37 -7.22
C ARG A 58 -3.64 22.07 -6.78
N ARG A 59 -2.60 22.14 -5.93
CA ARG A 59 -1.91 20.97 -5.37
C ARG A 59 -2.88 20.11 -4.55
N VAL A 60 -3.64 20.74 -3.65
CA VAL A 60 -4.64 20.07 -2.80
C VAL A 60 -5.74 19.44 -3.64
N SER A 61 -6.28 20.17 -4.63
CA SER A 61 -7.33 19.67 -5.52
C SER A 61 -6.89 18.42 -6.29
N ILE A 62 -5.67 18.44 -6.86
CA ILE A 62 -5.13 17.29 -7.63
C ILE A 62 -4.91 16.08 -6.71
N ILE A 63 -4.33 16.28 -5.53
CA ILE A 63 -4.14 15.19 -4.55
C ILE A 63 -5.49 14.61 -4.16
N GLY A 64 -6.48 15.46 -3.86
CA GLY A 64 -7.83 15.02 -3.46
C GLY A 64 -8.55 14.22 -4.55
N ILE A 65 -8.52 14.68 -5.80
CA ILE A 65 -9.13 13.97 -6.92
C ILE A 65 -8.44 12.63 -7.16
N CYS A 66 -7.10 12.61 -7.21
CA CYS A 66 -6.36 11.36 -7.40
C CYS A 66 -6.58 10.37 -6.25
N ALA A 67 -6.61 10.84 -5.00
CA ALA A 67 -6.89 10.01 -3.84
C ALA A 67 -8.32 9.44 -3.85
N ALA A 68 -9.31 10.22 -4.26
CA ALA A 68 -10.69 9.75 -4.39
C ALA A 68 -10.81 8.65 -5.44
N ILE A 69 -10.21 8.85 -6.63
CA ILE A 69 -10.19 7.81 -7.68
C ILE A 69 -9.42 6.57 -7.18
N ALA A 70 -8.28 6.77 -6.53
CA ALA A 70 -7.49 5.68 -5.95
C ALA A 70 -8.29 4.89 -4.90
N THR A 71 -9.08 5.57 -4.07
CA THR A 71 -9.97 4.93 -3.09
C THR A 71 -11.01 4.03 -3.76
N VAL A 72 -11.65 4.49 -4.81
CA VAL A 72 -12.63 3.68 -5.56
C VAL A 72 -11.95 2.43 -6.13
N LEU A 73 -10.78 2.58 -6.75
CA LEU A 73 -10.02 1.45 -7.29
C LEU A 73 -9.52 0.51 -6.20
N HIS A 74 -9.22 1.03 -4.99
CA HIS A 74 -8.83 0.21 -3.85
C HIS A 74 -9.99 -0.60 -3.26
N ILE A 75 -11.22 -0.06 -3.30
CA ILE A 75 -12.42 -0.77 -2.86
C ILE A 75 -12.80 -1.90 -3.83
N LEU A 76 -12.48 -1.74 -5.11
CA LEU A 76 -12.67 -2.72 -6.17
C LEU A 76 -11.52 -3.75 -6.21
N ASP A 77 -11.12 -4.23 -5.04
CA ASP A 77 -10.10 -5.24 -4.86
C ASP A 77 -10.61 -6.65 -5.21
N PHE A 78 -9.75 -7.51 -5.78
CA PHE A 78 -10.07 -8.89 -6.10
C PHE A 78 -8.90 -9.84 -5.79
N PRO A 79 -9.18 -11.05 -5.32
CA PRO A 79 -8.14 -12.03 -5.02
C PRO A 79 -7.65 -12.73 -6.30
N LEU A 80 -6.35 -13.03 -6.36
CA LEU A 80 -5.74 -13.90 -7.37
C LEU A 80 -5.46 -15.27 -6.75
N LEU A 81 -6.48 -16.09 -6.62
CA LEU A 81 -6.46 -17.37 -5.88
C LEU A 81 -5.43 -18.38 -6.40
N PHE A 82 -4.97 -18.23 -7.64
CA PHE A 82 -3.92 -19.08 -8.24
C PHE A 82 -2.49 -18.62 -7.91
N ILE A 83 -2.32 -17.46 -7.25
CA ILE A 83 -1.01 -16.92 -6.84
C ILE A 83 -0.90 -16.90 -5.32
N ALA A 84 -1.96 -16.46 -4.63
CA ALA A 84 -1.92 -16.24 -3.19
C ALA A 84 -3.28 -16.53 -2.54
N PRO A 85 -3.32 -16.86 -1.22
CA PRO A 85 -4.57 -17.04 -0.48
C PRO A 85 -5.49 -15.83 -0.56
N GLY A 86 -6.81 -16.05 -0.46
CA GLY A 86 -7.86 -15.07 -0.76
C GLY A 86 -7.88 -13.80 0.12
N PHE A 87 -7.12 -13.75 1.20
CA PHE A 87 -6.94 -12.51 1.97
C PHE A 87 -5.93 -11.54 1.34
N TYR A 88 -5.09 -12.01 0.41
CA TYR A 88 -4.29 -11.15 -0.46
C TYR A 88 -5.10 -10.77 -1.68
N LYS A 89 -5.22 -9.47 -1.91
CA LYS A 89 -6.01 -8.93 -3.00
C LYS A 89 -5.20 -8.00 -3.86
N LEU A 90 -5.52 -7.99 -5.13
CA LEU A 90 -4.96 -7.07 -6.11
C LEU A 90 -5.96 -5.95 -6.35
N ASP A 91 -5.45 -4.73 -6.45
CA ASP A 91 -6.18 -3.53 -6.83
C ASP A 91 -5.32 -2.63 -7.72
N PHE A 92 -5.92 -1.62 -8.33
CA PHE A 92 -5.23 -0.67 -9.21
C PHE A 92 -5.10 0.73 -8.61
N SER A 93 -5.20 0.86 -7.30
CA SER A 93 -5.24 2.15 -6.62
C SER A 93 -3.94 2.95 -6.75
N GLU A 94 -2.79 2.31 -6.92
CA GLU A 94 -1.52 2.99 -7.12
C GLU A 94 -1.42 3.71 -8.48
N LEU A 95 -2.29 3.40 -9.46
CA LEU A 95 -2.31 4.08 -10.76
C LEU A 95 -2.58 5.59 -10.63
N PRO A 96 -3.68 6.06 -10.01
CA PRO A 96 -3.89 7.50 -9.79
C PRO A 96 -2.84 8.13 -8.87
N VAL A 97 -2.32 7.37 -7.90
CA VAL A 97 -1.25 7.84 -7.00
C VAL A 97 0.04 8.11 -7.78
N LEU A 98 0.44 7.22 -8.69
CA LEU A 98 1.58 7.44 -9.60
C LEU A 98 1.34 8.63 -10.53
N MET A 99 0.14 8.81 -11.06
CA MET A 99 -0.20 9.98 -11.88
C MET A 99 -0.04 11.27 -11.09
N CYS A 100 -0.54 11.31 -9.85
CA CYS A 100 -0.35 12.43 -8.92
C CYS A 100 1.13 12.69 -8.67
N GLY A 101 1.90 11.65 -8.37
CA GLY A 101 3.33 11.72 -8.09
C GLY A 101 4.16 12.20 -9.27
N PHE A 102 3.93 11.69 -10.46
CA PHE A 102 4.61 12.14 -11.68
C PHE A 102 4.31 13.58 -12.02
N TYR A 103 3.16 14.10 -11.61
CA TYR A 103 2.81 15.51 -11.83
C TYR A 103 3.33 16.44 -10.73
N LEU A 104 3.19 16.08 -9.45
CA LEU A 104 3.44 16.95 -8.29
C LEU A 104 4.72 16.64 -7.52
N GLY A 105 5.22 15.39 -7.57
CA GLY A 105 6.42 14.97 -6.85
C GLY A 105 6.18 13.98 -5.70
N PRO A 106 7.26 13.48 -5.08
CA PRO A 106 7.21 12.41 -4.07
C PRO A 106 6.39 12.74 -2.82
N ALA A 107 6.46 13.97 -2.33
CA ALA A 107 5.69 14.35 -1.14
C ALA A 107 4.17 14.33 -1.39
N ALA A 108 3.73 14.74 -2.59
CA ALA A 108 2.33 14.63 -3.00
C ALA A 108 1.89 13.17 -3.17
N THR A 109 2.80 12.30 -3.60
CA THR A 109 2.57 10.85 -3.72
C THR A 109 2.25 10.22 -2.37
N VAL A 110 3.07 10.48 -1.34
CA VAL A 110 2.82 9.97 0.03
C VAL A 110 1.51 10.52 0.59
N ALA A 111 1.24 11.81 0.38
CA ALA A 111 -0.01 12.42 0.83
C ALA A 111 -1.24 11.77 0.14
N CYS A 112 -1.16 11.54 -1.18
CA CYS A 112 -2.22 10.88 -1.96
C CYS A 112 -2.46 9.45 -1.47
N GLU A 113 -1.38 8.68 -1.22
CA GLU A 113 -1.44 7.31 -0.69
C GLU A 113 -2.08 7.28 0.69
N GLY A 114 -1.69 8.19 1.60
CA GLY A 114 -2.28 8.29 2.92
C GLY A 114 -3.77 8.66 2.90
N ILE A 115 -4.14 9.65 2.08
CA ILE A 115 -5.56 10.07 1.93
C ILE A 115 -6.39 8.94 1.33
N LYS A 116 -5.88 8.20 0.34
CA LYS A 116 -6.54 7.00 -0.21
C LYS A 116 -6.91 6.01 0.90
N ILE A 117 -5.96 5.67 1.77
CA ILE A 117 -6.21 4.74 2.88
C ILE A 117 -7.25 5.30 3.86
N LEU A 118 -7.13 6.58 4.24
CA LEU A 118 -8.10 7.22 5.13
C LEU A 118 -9.52 7.23 4.55
N LEU A 119 -9.67 7.58 3.28
CA LEU A 119 -10.96 7.57 2.60
C LEU A 119 -11.54 6.14 2.49
N LYS A 120 -10.70 5.13 2.20
CA LYS A 120 -11.12 3.72 2.20
C LYS A 120 -11.63 3.30 3.57
N LEU A 121 -10.95 3.70 4.64
CA LEU A 121 -11.38 3.40 6.00
C LEU A 121 -12.72 4.05 6.34
N LEU A 122 -12.98 5.26 5.86
CA LEU A 122 -14.27 5.94 6.06
C LEU A 122 -15.42 5.28 5.28
N VAL A 123 -15.14 4.76 4.08
CA VAL A 123 -16.20 4.22 3.18
C VAL A 123 -16.44 2.73 3.44
N LYS A 124 -15.39 1.91 3.53
CA LYS A 124 -15.47 0.44 3.63
C LYS A 124 -15.17 -0.09 5.04
N GLY A 125 -14.56 0.74 5.89
CA GLY A 125 -14.06 0.30 7.19
C GLY A 125 -12.81 -0.56 7.08
N THR A 126 -12.48 -1.28 8.17
CA THR A 126 -11.38 -2.25 8.21
C THR A 126 -11.88 -3.63 8.60
N SER A 127 -11.37 -4.66 7.95
CA SER A 127 -11.58 -6.08 8.31
C SER A 127 -10.38 -6.69 9.04
N THR A 128 -9.30 -5.93 9.20
CA THR A 128 -8.00 -6.39 9.71
C THR A 128 -7.48 -5.52 10.85
N ALA A 129 -8.39 -4.90 11.62
CA ALA A 129 -8.06 -3.98 12.72
C ALA A 129 -6.94 -2.97 12.33
N PHE A 130 -7.05 -2.34 11.15
CA PHE A 130 -6.11 -1.40 10.54
C PHE A 130 -4.74 -1.98 10.11
N VAL A 131 -4.40 -3.20 10.48
CA VAL A 131 -3.09 -3.81 10.17
C VAL A 131 -2.90 -3.97 8.65
N GLY A 132 -3.90 -4.50 7.95
CA GLY A 132 -3.86 -4.64 6.48
C GLY A 132 -3.90 -3.29 5.76
N ASP A 133 -4.63 -2.31 6.28
CA ASP A 133 -4.70 -0.97 5.72
C ASP A 133 -3.35 -0.26 5.82
N PHE A 134 -2.69 -0.37 6.98
CA PHE A 134 -1.34 0.14 7.16
C PHE A 134 -0.32 -0.58 6.27
N ALA A 135 -0.43 -1.91 6.13
CA ALA A 135 0.40 -2.66 5.21
C ALA A 135 0.24 -2.19 3.77
N ASN A 136 -0.99 -1.93 3.31
CA ASN A 136 -1.24 -1.35 1.98
C ASN A 136 -0.55 0.00 1.80
N PHE A 137 -0.60 0.88 2.81
CA PHE A 137 0.12 2.16 2.78
C PHE A 137 1.64 1.96 2.62
N VAL A 138 2.25 1.10 3.43
CA VAL A 138 3.71 0.86 3.40
C VAL A 138 4.13 0.21 2.07
N VAL A 139 3.42 -0.82 1.64
CA VAL A 139 3.70 -1.54 0.39
C VAL A 139 3.43 -0.63 -0.81
N GLY A 140 2.35 0.14 -0.81
CA GLY A 140 2.05 1.14 -1.83
C GLY A 140 3.17 2.20 -1.93
N CYS A 141 3.60 2.78 -0.80
CA CYS A 141 4.71 3.73 -0.76
C CYS A 141 6.02 3.11 -1.27
N SER A 142 6.29 1.84 -0.99
CA SER A 142 7.49 1.14 -1.48
C SER A 142 7.53 1.01 -3.01
N PHE A 143 6.37 1.07 -3.67
CA PHE A 143 6.25 1.12 -5.13
C PHE A 143 6.32 2.54 -5.67
N VAL A 144 5.44 3.41 -5.17
CA VAL A 144 5.22 4.71 -5.80
C VAL A 144 6.34 5.72 -5.52
N LEU A 145 7.06 5.61 -4.39
CA LEU A 145 8.16 6.53 -4.05
C LEU A 145 9.37 6.36 -4.97
N PRO A 146 9.99 5.16 -5.12
CA PRO A 146 11.12 5.00 -6.04
C PRO A 146 10.76 5.39 -7.47
N ALA A 147 9.54 5.04 -7.92
CA ALA A 147 9.07 5.38 -9.25
C ALA A 147 9.01 6.90 -9.48
N THR A 148 8.45 7.65 -8.53
CA THR A 148 8.29 9.10 -8.64
C THR A 148 9.61 9.85 -8.43
N ILE A 149 10.47 9.40 -7.51
CA ILE A 149 11.80 9.98 -7.27
C ILE A 149 12.66 9.86 -8.52
N TRP A 150 12.76 8.66 -9.10
CA TRP A 150 13.54 8.45 -10.32
C TRP A 150 13.01 9.26 -11.51
N TYR A 151 11.69 9.29 -11.67
CA TYR A 151 11.07 10.10 -12.72
C TYR A 151 11.39 11.57 -12.60
N HIS A 152 11.37 12.14 -11.40
CA HIS A 152 11.70 13.57 -11.19
C HIS A 152 13.18 13.87 -11.34
N ALA A 153 14.06 12.89 -11.08
CA ALA A 153 15.48 13.01 -11.38
C ALA A 153 15.77 12.93 -12.89
N HIS A 154 14.98 12.15 -13.64
CA HIS A 154 15.18 11.88 -15.08
C HIS A 154 13.86 12.08 -15.84
N LYS A 155 13.41 13.32 -16.03
CA LYS A 155 12.13 13.66 -16.68
C LYS A 155 12.08 13.32 -18.17
N SER A 156 11.82 12.04 -18.45
CA SER A 156 11.65 11.50 -19.79
C SER A 156 10.68 10.31 -19.75
N LYS A 157 10.22 9.85 -20.91
CA LYS A 157 9.45 8.60 -21.00
C LYS A 157 10.27 7.39 -20.51
N HIS A 158 11.56 7.40 -20.86
CA HIS A 158 12.49 6.35 -20.44
C HIS A 158 12.74 6.41 -18.92
N GLY A 159 12.88 7.62 -18.36
CA GLY A 159 12.96 7.82 -16.91
C GLY A 159 11.71 7.33 -16.16
N ALA A 160 10.51 7.55 -16.73
CA ALA A 160 9.28 7.00 -16.17
C ALA A 160 9.27 5.47 -16.17
N LEU A 161 9.69 4.84 -17.29
CA LEU A 161 9.76 3.38 -17.40
C LEU A 161 10.75 2.78 -16.38
N ILE A 162 11.97 3.32 -16.30
CA ILE A 162 12.96 2.86 -15.32
C ILE A 162 12.44 3.06 -13.90
N GLY A 163 11.86 4.22 -13.61
CA GLY A 163 11.25 4.49 -12.30
C GLY A 163 10.18 3.47 -11.92
N LEU A 164 9.30 3.10 -12.84
CA LEU A 164 8.27 2.08 -12.62
C LEU A 164 8.86 0.68 -12.40
N ILE A 165 9.93 0.32 -13.13
CA ILE A 165 10.66 -0.94 -12.91
C ILE A 165 11.27 -0.94 -11.51
N LEU A 166 11.99 0.12 -11.13
CA LEU A 166 12.58 0.24 -9.79
C LEU A 166 11.53 0.19 -8.69
N GLY A 167 10.39 0.86 -8.88
CA GLY A 167 9.26 0.80 -7.97
C GLY A 167 8.69 -0.61 -7.83
N THR A 168 8.47 -1.30 -8.95
CA THR A 168 7.97 -2.69 -8.96
C THR A 168 8.91 -3.63 -8.21
N LEU A 169 10.22 -3.54 -8.47
CA LEU A 169 11.22 -4.35 -7.78
C LEU A 169 11.29 -4.01 -6.28
N SER A 170 11.26 -2.71 -5.95
CA SER A 170 11.22 -2.24 -4.56
C SER A 170 9.99 -2.79 -3.82
N MET A 171 8.80 -2.73 -4.43
CA MET A 171 7.58 -3.29 -3.85
C MET A 171 7.68 -4.81 -3.67
N ALA A 172 8.22 -5.52 -4.65
CA ALA A 172 8.39 -6.97 -4.54
C ALA A 172 9.34 -7.33 -3.39
N ILE A 173 10.45 -6.63 -3.22
CA ILE A 173 11.44 -6.90 -2.16
C ILE A 173 10.94 -6.39 -0.80
N LEU A 174 10.67 -5.09 -0.68
CA LEU A 174 10.30 -4.48 0.60
C LEU A 174 8.91 -4.91 1.07
N GLY A 175 7.95 -5.05 0.14
CA GLY A 175 6.62 -5.56 0.44
C GLY A 175 6.66 -7.00 0.93
N SER A 176 7.50 -7.84 0.32
CA SER A 176 7.69 -9.23 0.75
C SER A 176 8.38 -9.32 2.11
N ALA A 177 9.42 -8.53 2.34
CA ALA A 177 10.09 -8.46 3.63
C ALA A 177 9.14 -7.97 4.74
N PHE A 178 8.36 -6.93 4.46
CA PHE A 178 7.37 -6.40 5.39
C PHE A 178 6.28 -7.44 5.71
N ASN A 179 5.83 -8.20 4.72
CA ASN A 179 4.89 -9.31 4.93
C ASN A 179 5.49 -10.39 5.83
N ALA A 180 6.74 -10.82 5.57
CA ALA A 180 7.39 -11.87 6.36
C ALA A 180 7.57 -11.47 7.83
N VAL A 181 8.06 -10.25 8.06
CA VAL A 181 8.48 -9.78 9.40
C VAL A 181 7.30 -9.26 10.21
N TYR A 182 6.35 -8.62 9.57
CA TYR A 182 5.29 -7.88 10.27
C TYR A 182 3.89 -8.42 9.99
N LEU A 183 3.49 -8.47 8.71
CA LEU A 183 2.09 -8.70 8.36
C LEU A 183 1.62 -10.13 8.70
N LEU A 184 2.36 -11.16 8.31
CA LEU A 184 2.02 -12.54 8.58
C LEU A 184 1.95 -12.87 10.08
N PRO A 185 2.94 -12.48 10.93
CA PRO A 185 2.83 -12.64 12.37
C PRO A 185 1.64 -11.89 12.98
N LYS A 186 1.36 -10.67 12.49
CA LYS A 186 0.21 -9.89 12.98
C LYS A 186 -1.12 -10.49 12.54
N PHE A 187 -1.24 -11.03 11.34
CA PHE A 187 -2.44 -11.74 10.90
C PHE A 187 -2.66 -13.02 11.70
N SER A 188 -1.60 -13.78 12.02
CA SER A 188 -1.68 -14.93 12.89
C SER A 188 -2.28 -14.58 14.26
N GLN A 189 -1.82 -13.47 14.86
CA GLN A 189 -2.35 -12.98 16.14
C GLN A 189 -3.80 -12.47 16.01
N LEU A 190 -4.09 -11.68 14.97
CA LEU A 190 -5.39 -11.02 14.79
C LEU A 190 -6.52 -12.02 14.49
N PHE A 191 -6.24 -13.05 13.69
CA PHE A 191 -7.23 -14.06 13.31
C PHE A 191 -7.21 -15.27 14.23
N GLU A 192 -6.37 -15.27 15.28
CA GLU A 192 -6.17 -16.41 16.18
C GLU A 192 -5.84 -17.72 15.45
N LEU A 193 -5.18 -17.58 14.29
CA LEU A 193 -4.78 -18.70 13.44
C LEU A 193 -3.28 -18.98 13.61
N PRO A 194 -2.87 -20.21 13.91
CA PRO A 194 -1.46 -20.56 13.90
C PRO A 194 -0.81 -20.20 12.56
N LEU A 195 0.41 -19.70 12.60
CA LEU A 195 1.15 -19.33 11.37
C LEU A 195 1.29 -20.52 10.41
N SER A 196 1.35 -21.73 10.95
CA SER A 196 1.33 -22.99 10.18
C SER A 196 0.06 -23.15 9.33
N THR A 197 -1.10 -22.70 9.84
CA THR A 197 -2.35 -22.74 9.08
C THR A 197 -2.32 -21.77 7.89
N ILE A 198 -1.77 -20.57 8.11
CA ILE A 198 -1.61 -19.58 7.01
C ILE A 198 -0.65 -20.12 5.95
N ILE A 199 0.44 -20.78 6.35
CA ILE A 199 1.39 -21.42 5.44
C ILE A 199 0.72 -22.59 4.69
N ALA A 200 -0.11 -23.39 5.37
CA ALA A 200 -0.86 -24.48 4.75
C ALA A 200 -1.81 -23.98 3.64
N MET A 201 -2.48 -22.84 3.83
CA MET A 201 -3.29 -22.20 2.77
C MET A 201 -2.46 -21.85 1.53
N GLY A 202 -1.19 -21.49 1.71
CA GLY A 202 -0.27 -21.29 0.59
C GLY A 202 0.17 -22.61 -0.04
N ALA A 203 0.39 -23.64 0.76
CA ALA A 203 0.77 -24.98 0.30
C ALA A 203 -0.32 -25.64 -0.57
N GLU A 204 -1.59 -25.33 -0.33
CA GLU A 204 -2.71 -25.74 -1.20
C GLU A 204 -2.59 -25.16 -2.63
N ILE A 205 -1.98 -23.98 -2.77
CA ILE A 205 -1.75 -23.33 -4.07
C ILE A 205 -0.47 -23.86 -4.72
N ASN A 206 0.59 -24.00 -3.92
CA ASN A 206 1.88 -24.50 -4.39
C ASN A 206 2.53 -25.40 -3.32
N GLY A 207 2.59 -26.70 -3.60
CA GLY A 207 3.13 -27.71 -2.70
C GLY A 207 4.59 -27.52 -2.25
N SER A 208 5.33 -26.58 -2.86
CA SER A 208 6.69 -26.22 -2.46
C SER A 208 6.73 -25.23 -1.27
N ILE A 209 5.58 -24.79 -0.76
CA ILE A 209 5.49 -23.85 0.35
C ILE A 209 5.47 -24.62 1.67
N HIS A 210 6.55 -24.49 2.45
CA HIS A 210 6.71 -25.22 3.72
C HIS A 210 6.99 -24.29 4.92
N ASN A 211 7.32 -23.02 4.67
CA ASN A 211 7.66 -22.04 5.70
C ASN A 211 7.33 -20.61 5.25
N VAL A 212 7.48 -19.63 6.16
CA VAL A 212 7.24 -18.21 5.89
C VAL A 212 8.04 -17.70 4.69
N THR A 213 9.31 -18.10 4.59
CA THR A 213 10.18 -17.65 3.50
C THR A 213 9.67 -18.14 2.15
N THR A 214 9.38 -19.44 2.01
CA THR A 214 8.82 -20.01 0.77
C THR A 214 7.42 -19.45 0.47
N PHE A 215 6.59 -19.21 1.48
CA PHE A 215 5.29 -18.57 1.32
C PHE A 215 5.44 -17.16 0.72
N VAL A 216 6.33 -16.35 1.28
CA VAL A 216 6.54 -14.98 0.82
C VAL A 216 7.17 -14.95 -0.57
N MET A 217 8.10 -15.84 -0.87
CA MET A 217 8.76 -15.91 -2.19
C MET A 217 7.85 -16.44 -3.30
N LEU A 218 6.93 -17.36 -2.99
CA LEU A 218 6.09 -18.02 -3.99
C LEU A 218 4.66 -17.47 -4.07
N CYS A 219 4.17 -16.77 -3.05
CA CYS A 219 2.86 -16.11 -3.09
C CYS A 219 2.98 -14.59 -3.12
N VAL A 220 3.66 -13.99 -2.12
CA VAL A 220 3.63 -12.54 -1.92
C VAL A 220 4.46 -11.80 -2.96
N ALA A 221 5.68 -12.26 -3.23
CA ALA A 221 6.57 -11.62 -4.21
C ALA A 221 5.99 -11.69 -5.64
N PRO A 222 5.49 -12.84 -6.15
CA PRO A 222 4.84 -12.90 -7.45
C PRO A 222 3.59 -12.01 -7.53
N LEU A 223 2.76 -11.96 -6.48
CA LEU A 223 1.59 -11.10 -6.44
C LEU A 223 1.98 -9.62 -6.57
N ASN A 224 2.99 -9.18 -5.80
CA ASN A 224 3.51 -7.82 -5.86
C ASN A 224 4.13 -7.50 -7.24
N LEU A 225 4.83 -8.46 -7.86
CA LEU A 225 5.35 -8.30 -9.22
C LEU A 225 4.21 -8.14 -10.24
N VAL A 226 3.20 -9.00 -10.19
CA VAL A 226 2.04 -8.91 -11.08
C VAL A 226 1.33 -7.57 -10.90
N LYS A 227 1.08 -7.14 -9.64
CA LYS A 227 0.49 -5.84 -9.33
C LYS A 227 1.34 -4.70 -9.90
N GLY A 228 2.63 -4.68 -9.60
CA GLY A 228 3.54 -3.63 -10.03
C GLY A 228 3.68 -3.53 -11.55
N VAL A 229 3.82 -4.66 -12.26
CA VAL A 229 3.88 -4.70 -13.72
C VAL A 229 2.58 -4.19 -14.34
N THR A 230 1.44 -4.69 -13.88
CA THR A 230 0.13 -4.32 -14.43
C THR A 230 -0.15 -2.83 -14.23
N VAL A 231 0.07 -2.31 -13.02
CA VAL A 231 -0.10 -0.88 -12.71
C VAL A 231 0.89 -0.04 -13.51
N SER A 232 2.14 -0.49 -13.69
CA SER A 232 3.16 0.20 -14.49
C SER A 232 2.75 0.32 -15.96
N VAL A 233 2.28 -0.78 -16.57
CA VAL A 233 1.80 -0.78 -17.95
C VAL A 233 0.61 0.15 -18.10
N LEU A 234 -0.39 0.05 -17.23
CA LEU A 234 -1.56 0.92 -17.25
C LEU A 234 -1.17 2.40 -17.06
N THR A 235 -0.22 2.69 -16.16
CA THR A 235 0.28 4.05 -15.95
C THR A 235 0.92 4.61 -17.22
N MET A 236 1.76 3.84 -17.90
CA MET A 236 2.41 4.28 -19.15
C MET A 236 1.40 4.50 -20.29
N LEU A 237 0.36 3.68 -20.41
CA LEU A 237 -0.67 3.79 -21.41
C LEU A 237 -1.63 4.96 -21.16
N LEU A 238 -2.04 5.13 -19.89
CA LEU A 238 -3.10 6.07 -19.54
C LEU A 238 -2.57 7.46 -19.17
N TYR A 239 -1.31 7.59 -18.74
CA TYR A 239 -0.76 8.87 -18.26
C TYR A 239 -0.99 10.01 -19.26
N LYS A 240 -0.68 9.79 -20.54
CA LYS A 240 -0.88 10.84 -21.55
C LYS A 240 -2.34 11.19 -21.81
N LYS A 241 -3.22 10.19 -21.76
CA LYS A 241 -4.65 10.36 -22.04
C LYS A 241 -5.39 11.01 -20.88
N VAL A 242 -5.05 10.62 -19.64
CA VAL A 242 -5.73 11.04 -18.42
C VAL A 242 -5.08 12.29 -17.80
N ALA A 243 -3.75 12.37 -17.78
CA ALA A 243 -3.03 13.49 -17.18
C ALA A 243 -3.30 14.83 -17.88
N ARG A 244 -3.52 14.83 -19.20
CA ARG A 244 -3.84 16.06 -19.94
C ARG A 244 -5.13 16.71 -19.47
N PRO A 245 -6.30 16.04 -19.52
CA PRO A 245 -7.54 16.65 -19.05
C PRO A 245 -7.56 16.84 -17.53
N LEU A 246 -7.02 15.90 -16.75
CA LEU A 246 -7.06 15.95 -15.29
C LEU A 246 -6.19 17.09 -14.73
N PHE A 247 -5.04 17.35 -15.33
CA PHE A 247 -4.10 18.36 -14.85
C PHE A 247 -4.10 19.64 -15.69
N GLY A 248 -4.99 19.78 -16.67
CA GLY A 248 -5.09 20.95 -17.54
C GLY A 248 -3.78 21.23 -18.31
N LEU A 249 -3.14 20.18 -18.82
CA LEU A 249 -1.93 20.30 -19.65
C LEU A 249 -2.36 20.59 -21.09
N HIS A 250 -2.55 21.88 -21.40
CA HIS A 250 -2.61 22.33 -22.79
C HIS A 250 -1.23 22.18 -23.44
N LYS A 251 -1.22 21.95 -24.78
CA LYS A 251 0.02 21.86 -25.58
C LYS A 251 0.86 23.10 -25.45
#